data_0e8b6fad6b4e13726775329674ee2798
#
_entry.id   0e8b6fad6b4e13726775329674ee2798
#
_cell.length_a   1.000
_cell.length_b   1.000
_cell.length_c   1.000
_cell.angle_alpha   90.00
_cell.angle_beta   90.00
_cell.angle_gamma   90.00
#
_symmetry.space_group_name_H-M   'P 1'
#
loop_
_entity.id
_entity.type
_entity.pdbx_description
1 polymer ?
#
loop_
_entity_poly.entity_id
_entity_poly.type
_entity_poly.pdbx_seq_one_letter_code
_entity_poly.pdbx_strand_id
1 'polypeptide(L)'
;MRRLDPAYLRQQIVGVDSTFETPFGERLMVYCDYTASGRCLRFVESYLQSLQRVYANTHTEDDITGRSMSQLLHEAEESIKDSVNAGPQGRLVACGTGATGAIDKLQQIVGVTLAPATRRNLGDLLDEDVLAETQPVVFIGPYEHHSNELSWRQSLAETVQVRLDAGGQIDLGHLEALLQDPRYDNRMRIGSFSAASNVTGMRSDVRAISSLLHKYGALACFDYAACAPYV
;
A
#
# COMPACT_ATOMS: atom_id res chain seq x y z
N MET A 1 -18.09 -17.46 14.66
CA MET A 1 -17.37 -16.23 15.08
C MET A 1 -18.33 -15.33 15.85
N ARG A 2 -18.07 -14.95 17.09
CA ARG A 2 -18.89 -13.99 17.83
C ARG A 2 -18.69 -12.62 17.15
N ARG A 3 -19.76 -11.98 16.70
CA ARG A 3 -19.73 -10.64 16.14
C ARG A 3 -19.23 -9.68 17.23
N LEU A 4 -18.16 -8.94 16.96
CA LEU A 4 -17.63 -7.95 17.90
C LEU A 4 -18.69 -6.86 18.10
N ASP A 5 -19.04 -6.58 19.35
CA ASP A 5 -19.97 -5.51 19.70
C ASP A 5 -19.28 -4.15 19.54
N PRO A 6 -19.87 -3.17 18.80
CA PRO A 6 -19.29 -1.83 18.66
C PRO A 6 -19.06 -1.12 20.00
N ALA A 7 -19.96 -1.31 20.99
CA ALA A 7 -19.78 -0.73 22.32
C ALA A 7 -18.56 -1.31 23.05
N TYR A 8 -18.33 -2.62 22.93
CA TYR A 8 -17.12 -3.26 23.43
C TYR A 8 -15.86 -2.72 22.73
N LEU A 9 -15.86 -2.65 21.39
CA LEU A 9 -14.73 -2.11 20.64
C LEU A 9 -14.39 -0.68 21.04
N ARG A 10 -15.40 0.17 21.21
CA ARG A 10 -15.19 1.54 21.68
C ARG A 10 -14.49 1.59 23.03
N GLN A 11 -14.85 0.74 23.97
CA GLN A 11 -14.21 0.65 25.29
C GLN A 11 -12.76 0.16 25.22
N GLN A 12 -12.42 -0.59 24.16
CA GLN A 12 -11.06 -1.07 23.94
C GLN A 12 -10.11 -0.02 23.33
N ILE A 13 -10.63 1.07 22.79
CA ILE A 13 -9.79 2.12 22.18
C ILE A 13 -8.93 2.77 23.28
N VAL A 14 -7.63 2.72 23.12
CA VAL A 14 -6.68 3.38 24.04
C VAL A 14 -6.85 4.90 23.94
N GLY A 15 -7.13 5.55 25.07
CA GLY A 15 -7.33 6.99 25.14
C GLY A 15 -8.69 7.48 24.65
N VAL A 16 -9.72 6.62 24.61
CA VAL A 16 -11.09 7.00 24.25
C VAL A 16 -11.69 8.05 25.22
N ASP A 17 -11.21 8.06 26.44
CA ASP A 17 -11.61 8.94 27.55
C ASP A 17 -10.56 10.00 27.88
N SER A 18 -9.53 10.17 27.04
CA SER A 18 -8.49 11.18 27.26
C SER A 18 -9.03 12.59 27.06
N THR A 19 -8.64 13.48 27.95
CA THR A 19 -8.93 14.91 27.86
C THR A 19 -7.67 15.72 27.58
N PHE A 20 -7.83 16.94 27.14
CA PHE A 20 -6.74 17.90 26.94
C PHE A 20 -7.21 19.33 27.19
N GLU A 21 -6.28 20.18 27.63
CA GLU A 21 -6.53 21.59 27.86
C GLU A 21 -6.70 22.35 26.54
N THR A 22 -7.73 23.20 26.50
CA THR A 22 -7.98 24.15 25.40
C THR A 22 -8.15 25.57 25.96
N PRO A 23 -8.14 26.60 25.10
CA PRO A 23 -8.49 27.96 25.51
C PRO A 23 -9.89 28.09 26.14
N PHE A 24 -10.72 27.08 25.99
CA PHE A 24 -12.09 27.01 26.52
C PHE A 24 -12.22 25.99 27.66
N GLY A 25 -11.11 25.67 28.32
CA GLY A 25 -11.00 24.67 29.39
C GLY A 25 -10.78 23.25 28.87
N GLU A 26 -10.80 22.30 29.80
CA GLU A 26 -10.58 20.89 29.50
C GLU A 26 -11.69 20.33 28.63
N ARG A 27 -11.30 19.57 27.60
CA ARG A 27 -12.23 18.93 26.63
C ARG A 27 -11.84 17.49 26.38
N LEU A 28 -12.86 16.64 26.17
CA LEU A 28 -12.66 15.27 25.71
C LEU A 28 -12.06 15.28 24.29
N MET A 29 -11.04 14.45 24.08
CA MET A 29 -10.47 14.23 22.74
C MET A 29 -11.45 13.44 21.86
N VAL A 30 -11.90 14.08 20.78
CA VAL A 30 -12.69 13.42 19.74
C VAL A 30 -11.79 13.15 18.55
N TYR A 31 -11.42 11.87 18.35
CA TYR A 31 -10.57 11.45 17.25
C TYR A 31 -11.42 10.83 16.15
N CYS A 32 -11.40 11.41 14.94
CA CYS A 32 -12.22 11.01 13.79
C CYS A 32 -11.41 10.70 12.54
N ASP A 33 -10.07 10.78 12.60
CA ASP A 33 -9.21 10.60 11.43
C ASP A 33 -8.57 9.19 11.38
N TYR A 34 -9.43 8.17 11.39
CA TYR A 34 -8.99 6.77 11.30
C TYR A 34 -8.38 6.40 9.94
N THR A 35 -8.70 7.18 8.90
CA THR A 35 -8.09 7.03 7.57
C THR A 35 -6.59 7.32 7.60
N ALA A 36 -6.19 8.36 8.33
CA ALA A 36 -4.79 8.71 8.49
C ALA A 36 -4.05 7.79 9.48
N SER A 37 -4.70 7.45 10.61
CA SER A 37 -4.09 6.60 11.64
C SER A 37 -5.14 5.90 12.50
N GLY A 38 -5.08 4.59 12.59
CA GLY A 38 -5.88 3.81 13.53
C GLY A 38 -5.46 4.05 14.98
N ARG A 39 -6.39 3.80 15.92
CA ARG A 39 -6.13 3.82 17.36
C ARG A 39 -5.81 2.41 17.86
N CYS A 40 -4.89 2.32 18.82
CA CYS A 40 -4.56 1.05 19.47
C CYS A 40 -5.77 0.50 20.25
N LEU A 41 -5.89 -0.80 20.32
CA LEU A 41 -6.92 -1.52 21.06
C LEU A 41 -6.31 -2.26 22.26
N ARG A 42 -6.85 -2.06 23.45
CA ARG A 42 -6.31 -2.61 24.73
C ARG A 42 -6.09 -4.12 24.67
N PHE A 43 -7.03 -4.89 24.10
CA PHE A 43 -6.89 -6.34 24.02
C PHE A 43 -5.76 -6.77 23.08
N VAL A 44 -5.50 -6.02 21.98
CA VAL A 44 -4.37 -6.27 21.06
C VAL A 44 -3.06 -5.96 21.77
N GLU A 45 -2.95 -4.81 22.43
CA GLU A 45 -1.75 -4.43 23.20
C GLU A 45 -1.45 -5.44 24.30
N SER A 46 -2.48 -5.88 25.03
CA SER A 46 -2.33 -6.90 26.07
C SER A 46 -1.87 -8.25 25.51
N TYR A 47 -2.36 -8.64 24.35
CA TYR A 47 -1.92 -9.84 23.65
C TYR A 47 -0.45 -9.74 23.24
N LEU A 48 -0.04 -8.62 22.62
CA LEU A 48 1.35 -8.39 22.24
C LEU A 48 2.29 -8.43 23.46
N GLN A 49 1.89 -7.81 24.57
CA GLN A 49 2.66 -7.89 25.83
C GLN A 49 2.77 -9.33 26.34
N SER A 50 1.73 -10.16 26.20
CA SER A 50 1.79 -11.57 26.59
C SER A 50 2.77 -12.38 25.72
N LEU A 51 2.84 -12.09 24.43
CA LEU A 51 3.78 -12.72 23.51
C LEU A 51 5.25 -12.37 23.85
N GLN A 52 5.51 -11.13 24.29
CA GLN A 52 6.87 -10.72 24.68
C GLN A 52 7.48 -11.59 25.78
N ARG A 53 6.66 -12.24 26.61
CA ARG A 53 7.13 -13.13 27.69
C ARG A 53 7.79 -14.42 27.17
N VAL A 54 7.46 -14.82 25.95
CA VAL A 54 7.94 -16.05 25.30
C VAL A 54 8.53 -15.76 23.92
N TYR A 55 8.80 -14.48 23.63
CA TYR A 55 9.29 -14.05 22.33
C TYR A 55 10.69 -14.58 22.06
N ALA A 56 10.88 -15.08 20.84
CA ALA A 56 12.17 -15.39 20.24
C ALA A 56 12.14 -15.06 18.74
N ASN A 57 13.29 -15.14 18.10
CA ASN A 57 13.41 -14.91 16.67
C ASN A 57 12.60 -15.96 15.87
N THR A 58 11.89 -15.52 14.83
CA THR A 58 11.06 -16.36 13.95
C THR A 58 11.85 -17.22 12.95
N HIS A 59 13.18 -17.16 12.96
CA HIS A 59 14.05 -17.88 12.01
C HIS A 59 14.66 -19.16 12.57
N THR A 60 14.18 -19.64 13.70
CA THR A 60 14.63 -20.91 14.31
C THR A 60 13.46 -21.80 14.67
N GLU A 61 13.68 -23.11 14.51
CA GLU A 61 12.78 -24.17 14.95
C GLU A 61 13.41 -25.08 16.00
N ASP A 62 14.64 -24.75 16.44
CA ASP A 62 15.44 -25.59 17.34
C ASP A 62 14.92 -25.55 18.77
N ASP A 63 14.27 -24.47 19.16
CA ASP A 63 13.68 -24.32 20.49
C ASP A 63 12.17 -24.02 20.42
N ILE A 64 11.48 -24.19 21.55
CA ILE A 64 10.04 -24.07 21.65
C ILE A 64 9.58 -22.61 21.41
N THR A 65 10.37 -21.62 21.83
CA THR A 65 10.02 -20.20 21.70
C THR A 65 10.12 -19.75 20.26
N GLY A 66 11.22 -20.08 19.56
CA GLY A 66 11.40 -19.79 18.14
C GLY A 66 10.35 -20.47 17.26
N ARG A 67 10.09 -21.76 17.52
CA ARG A 67 9.05 -22.51 16.80
C ARG A 67 7.67 -21.90 16.98
N SER A 68 7.31 -21.52 18.21
CA SER A 68 6.01 -20.88 18.48
C SER A 68 5.86 -19.55 17.75
N MET A 69 6.91 -18.72 17.72
CA MET A 69 6.87 -17.43 17.00
C MET A 69 6.82 -17.63 15.49
N SER A 70 7.55 -18.60 14.94
CA SER A 70 7.51 -18.97 13.52
C SER A 70 6.10 -19.43 13.10
N GLN A 71 5.47 -20.27 13.92
CA GLN A 71 4.10 -20.71 13.67
C GLN A 71 3.11 -19.55 13.67
N LEU A 72 3.18 -18.65 14.69
CA LEU A 72 2.32 -17.46 14.76
C LEU A 72 2.51 -16.54 13.55
N LEU A 73 3.74 -16.39 13.07
CA LEU A 73 4.02 -15.61 11.85
C LEU A 73 3.33 -16.24 10.63
N HIS A 74 3.47 -17.55 10.41
CA HIS A 74 2.83 -18.24 9.30
C HIS A 74 1.30 -18.16 9.38
N GLU A 75 0.71 -18.34 10.57
CA GLU A 75 -0.73 -18.19 10.77
C GLU A 75 -1.21 -16.76 10.44
N ALA A 76 -0.43 -15.74 10.81
CA ALA A 76 -0.73 -14.36 10.48
C ALA A 76 -0.65 -14.10 8.96
N GLU A 77 0.39 -14.62 8.29
CA GLU A 77 0.55 -14.52 6.84
C GLU A 77 -0.63 -15.18 6.10
N GLU A 78 -1.01 -16.39 6.47
CA GLU A 78 -2.15 -17.08 5.87
C GLU A 78 -3.46 -16.31 6.12
N SER A 79 -3.69 -15.83 7.35
CA SER A 79 -4.88 -15.03 7.67
C SER A 79 -4.99 -13.75 6.82
N ILE A 80 -3.87 -13.07 6.55
CA ILE A 80 -3.84 -11.89 5.69
C ILE A 80 -4.11 -12.28 4.23
N LYS A 81 -3.46 -13.34 3.72
CA LYS A 81 -3.66 -13.84 2.36
C LYS A 81 -5.10 -14.25 2.11
N ASP A 82 -5.72 -14.93 3.06
CA ASP A 82 -7.13 -15.32 2.98
C ASP A 82 -8.04 -14.09 2.97
N SER A 83 -7.77 -13.09 3.80
CA SER A 83 -8.59 -11.87 3.90
C SER A 83 -8.59 -11.03 2.63
N VAL A 84 -7.51 -11.09 1.85
CA VAL A 84 -7.38 -10.36 0.57
C VAL A 84 -7.57 -11.27 -0.66
N ASN A 85 -7.98 -12.54 -0.45
CA ASN A 85 -8.18 -13.52 -1.51
C ASN A 85 -6.94 -13.68 -2.43
N ALA A 86 -5.75 -13.69 -1.84
CA ALA A 86 -4.49 -13.76 -2.59
C ALA A 86 -4.26 -15.09 -3.33
N GLY A 87 -4.99 -16.14 -2.94
CA GLY A 87 -4.87 -17.47 -3.52
C GLY A 87 -3.54 -18.17 -3.17
N PRO A 88 -3.36 -19.42 -3.64
CA PRO A 88 -2.21 -20.24 -3.23
C PRO A 88 -0.87 -19.73 -3.79
N GLN A 89 -0.89 -18.98 -4.86
CA GLN A 89 0.32 -18.40 -5.47
C GLN A 89 0.66 -17.02 -4.89
N GLY A 90 -0.26 -16.42 -4.11
CA GLY A 90 -0.03 -15.13 -3.47
C GLY A 90 1.16 -15.17 -2.52
N ARG A 91 1.89 -14.06 -2.45
CA ARG A 91 3.01 -13.86 -1.53
C ARG A 91 2.75 -12.62 -0.69
N LEU A 92 2.97 -12.74 0.61
CA LEU A 92 2.99 -11.60 1.53
C LEU A 92 4.45 -11.16 1.72
N VAL A 93 4.71 -9.88 1.52
CA VAL A 93 6.02 -9.28 1.80
C VAL A 93 5.81 -8.22 2.88
N ALA A 94 6.12 -8.58 4.13
CA ALA A 94 6.06 -7.63 5.24
C ALA A 94 7.24 -6.66 5.15
N CYS A 95 6.95 -5.36 5.08
CA CYS A 95 7.96 -4.31 5.05
C CYS A 95 7.46 -3.07 5.82
N GLY A 96 8.35 -2.32 6.42
CA GLY A 96 8.06 -1.03 7.03
C GLY A 96 8.51 0.08 6.08
N THR A 97 8.00 1.24 6.15
CA THR A 97 7.07 1.87 7.07
C THR A 97 5.75 2.21 6.34
N GLY A 98 4.69 1.49 6.66
CA GLY A 98 3.39 1.68 6.03
C GLY A 98 3.41 1.41 4.52
N ALA A 99 2.39 1.92 3.80
CA ALA A 99 2.29 1.77 2.35
C ALA A 99 3.47 2.39 1.59
N THR A 100 4.07 3.47 2.10
CA THR A 100 5.28 4.08 1.51
C THR A 100 6.42 3.07 1.38
N GLY A 101 6.73 2.33 2.45
CA GLY A 101 7.77 1.30 2.41
C GLY A 101 7.39 0.09 1.55
N ALA A 102 6.09 -0.24 1.47
CA ALA A 102 5.60 -1.29 0.60
C ALA A 102 5.76 -0.93 -0.89
N ILE A 103 5.43 0.30 -1.28
CA ILE A 103 5.60 0.81 -2.64
C ILE A 103 7.09 0.88 -3.01
N ASP A 104 7.94 1.37 -2.10
CA ASP A 104 9.40 1.37 -2.31
C ASP A 104 9.93 -0.06 -2.53
N LYS A 105 9.47 -1.02 -1.70
CA LYS A 105 9.82 -2.43 -1.87
C LYS A 105 9.35 -2.99 -3.22
N LEU A 106 8.15 -2.66 -3.66
CA LEU A 106 7.64 -3.03 -4.98
C LEU A 106 8.55 -2.47 -6.09
N GLN A 107 8.91 -1.19 -6.01
CA GLN A 107 9.80 -0.54 -6.98
C GLN A 107 11.19 -1.19 -7.02
N GLN A 108 11.72 -1.61 -5.87
CA GLN A 108 12.96 -2.39 -5.80
C GLN A 108 12.81 -3.75 -6.51
N ILE A 109 11.70 -4.46 -6.29
CA ILE A 109 11.43 -5.77 -6.90
C ILE A 109 11.31 -5.64 -8.42
N VAL A 110 10.63 -4.62 -8.93
CA VAL A 110 10.51 -4.40 -10.38
C VAL A 110 11.74 -3.72 -11.01
N GLY A 111 12.73 -3.36 -10.19
CA GLY A 111 14.04 -2.89 -10.67
C GLY A 111 14.08 -1.44 -11.14
N VAL A 112 13.16 -0.58 -10.67
CA VAL A 112 13.09 0.83 -11.09
C VAL A 112 13.67 1.81 -10.07
N THR A 113 14.00 1.35 -8.88
CA THR A 113 14.58 2.21 -7.82
C THR A 113 16.01 2.56 -8.13
N LEU A 114 16.31 3.86 -8.16
CA LEU A 114 17.66 4.38 -8.27
C LEU A 114 17.88 5.49 -7.24
N ALA A 115 18.78 5.25 -6.29
CA ALA A 115 19.10 6.25 -5.29
C ALA A 115 19.57 7.57 -5.95
N PRO A 116 19.14 8.75 -5.46
CA PRO A 116 19.52 10.04 -6.06
C PRO A 116 21.02 10.26 -6.15
N ALA A 117 21.80 9.77 -5.17
CA ALA A 117 23.25 9.82 -5.20
C ALA A 117 23.83 8.95 -6.33
N THR A 118 23.30 7.75 -6.52
CA THR A 118 23.71 6.85 -7.61
C THR A 118 23.39 7.47 -8.97
N ARG A 119 22.18 8.04 -9.14
CA ARG A 119 21.82 8.75 -10.38
C ARG A 119 22.81 9.87 -10.69
N ARG A 120 23.19 10.69 -9.70
CA ARG A 120 24.19 11.76 -9.90
C ARG A 120 25.57 11.21 -10.28
N ASN A 121 25.99 10.11 -9.67
CA ASN A 121 27.30 9.52 -9.91
C ASN A 121 27.39 8.78 -11.26
N LEU A 122 26.24 8.27 -11.75
CA LEU A 122 26.15 7.56 -13.02
C LEU A 122 25.65 8.45 -14.17
N GLY A 123 25.37 9.74 -13.93
CA GLY A 123 24.68 10.64 -14.85
C GLY A 123 25.12 10.50 -16.30
N ASP A 124 26.42 10.65 -16.54
CA ASP A 124 27.01 10.57 -17.89
C ASP A 124 27.06 9.11 -18.45
N LEU A 125 26.82 8.10 -17.62
CA LEU A 125 26.77 6.68 -18.03
C LEU A 125 25.34 6.20 -18.32
N LEU A 126 24.34 6.97 -17.92
CA LEU A 126 22.93 6.70 -18.21
C LEU A 126 22.61 7.37 -19.54
N ASP A 127 22.62 6.59 -20.60
CA ASP A 127 22.22 7.05 -21.93
C ASP A 127 20.70 7.33 -21.92
N GLU A 128 20.35 8.61 -22.04
CA GLU A 128 18.95 9.06 -21.95
C GLU A 128 18.11 8.51 -23.11
N ASP A 129 18.67 8.32 -24.29
CA ASP A 129 17.95 7.77 -25.45
C ASP A 129 17.64 6.27 -25.22
N VAL A 130 18.62 5.51 -24.71
CA VAL A 130 18.43 4.09 -24.36
C VAL A 130 17.42 3.96 -23.22
N LEU A 131 17.47 4.83 -22.21
CA LEU A 131 16.50 4.84 -21.13
C LEU A 131 15.10 5.14 -21.64
N ALA A 132 14.93 6.13 -22.51
CA ALA A 132 13.62 6.50 -23.07
C ALA A 132 12.94 5.34 -23.82
N GLU A 133 13.73 4.47 -24.47
CA GLU A 133 13.20 3.30 -25.20
C GLU A 133 12.93 2.08 -24.30
N THR A 134 13.67 1.93 -23.21
CA THR A 134 13.68 0.70 -22.41
C THR A 134 13.07 0.83 -21.03
N GLN A 135 12.98 2.05 -20.49
CA GLN A 135 12.45 2.28 -19.14
C GLN A 135 10.99 1.83 -19.04
N PRO A 136 10.59 1.25 -17.89
CA PRO A 136 9.19 0.95 -17.63
C PRO A 136 8.32 2.21 -17.70
N VAL A 137 7.06 2.05 -18.09
CA VAL A 137 6.07 3.12 -17.99
C VAL A 137 5.08 2.79 -16.88
N VAL A 138 4.79 3.78 -16.03
CA VAL A 138 3.86 3.65 -14.91
C VAL A 138 2.70 4.61 -15.10
N PHE A 139 1.50 4.05 -15.22
CA PHE A 139 0.25 4.81 -15.27
C PHE A 139 -0.25 5.02 -13.85
N ILE A 140 -0.45 6.26 -13.45
CA ILE A 140 -0.94 6.65 -12.12
C ILE A 140 -2.28 7.38 -12.22
N GLY A 141 -3.05 7.34 -11.15
CA GLY A 141 -4.31 8.08 -11.02
C GLY A 141 -4.09 9.58 -10.75
N PRO A 142 -5.14 10.38 -10.88
CA PRO A 142 -5.08 11.82 -10.62
C PRO A 142 -5.28 12.20 -9.15
N TYR A 143 -5.61 11.24 -8.27
CA TYR A 143 -5.82 11.44 -6.83
C TYR A 143 -4.97 10.48 -5.98
N GLU A 144 -3.75 10.21 -6.45
CA GLU A 144 -2.81 9.37 -5.71
C GLU A 144 -2.34 10.07 -4.43
N HIS A 145 -2.10 9.28 -3.39
CA HIS A 145 -1.31 9.75 -2.27
C HIS A 145 0.14 9.98 -2.72
N HIS A 146 0.82 10.97 -2.14
CA HIS A 146 2.21 11.29 -2.48
C HIS A 146 3.15 10.06 -2.43
N SER A 147 2.90 9.09 -1.56
CA SER A 147 3.67 7.84 -1.50
C SER A 147 3.57 7.02 -2.78
N ASN A 148 2.41 7.05 -3.47
CA ASN A 148 2.19 6.33 -4.71
C ASN A 148 2.41 7.20 -5.97
N GLU A 149 2.86 8.42 -5.82
CA GLU A 149 3.17 9.30 -6.94
C GLU A 149 4.64 9.69 -6.98
N LEU A 150 5.15 10.31 -5.89
CA LEU A 150 6.47 10.93 -5.91
C LEU A 150 7.59 9.89 -6.08
N SER A 151 7.43 8.70 -5.49
CA SER A 151 8.41 7.63 -5.62
C SER A 151 8.54 7.13 -7.06
N TRP A 152 7.42 6.99 -7.79
CA TRP A 152 7.43 6.65 -9.22
C TRP A 152 8.09 7.74 -10.06
N ARG A 153 7.76 9.03 -9.82
CA ARG A 153 8.36 10.16 -10.53
C ARG A 153 9.87 10.30 -10.29
N GLN A 154 10.36 9.80 -9.17
CA GLN A 154 11.80 9.77 -8.83
C GLN A 154 12.50 8.49 -9.29
N SER A 155 11.77 7.50 -9.75
CA SER A 155 12.30 6.22 -10.20
C SER A 155 12.92 6.31 -11.61
N LEU A 156 13.35 5.18 -12.16
CA LEU A 156 13.77 5.06 -13.57
C LEU A 156 12.58 4.96 -14.53
N ALA A 157 11.35 4.81 -14.02
CA ALA A 157 10.16 4.67 -14.85
C ALA A 157 9.66 6.02 -15.39
N GLU A 158 9.14 6.03 -16.60
CA GLU A 158 8.33 7.14 -17.09
C GLU A 158 6.97 7.11 -16.39
N THR A 159 6.56 8.23 -15.79
CA THR A 159 5.28 8.31 -15.07
C THR A 159 4.26 9.09 -15.89
N VAL A 160 3.15 8.43 -16.22
CA VAL A 160 2.06 9.00 -17.04
C VAL A 160 0.78 9.05 -16.22
N GLN A 161 0.19 10.23 -16.11
CA GLN A 161 -1.05 10.42 -15.36
C GLN A 161 -2.28 10.15 -16.22
N VAL A 162 -3.16 9.27 -15.73
CA VAL A 162 -4.48 9.04 -16.32
C VAL A 162 -5.43 10.16 -15.90
N ARG A 163 -6.30 10.59 -16.80
CA ARG A 163 -7.28 11.66 -16.52
C ARG A 163 -8.45 11.15 -15.70
N LEU A 164 -9.20 12.10 -15.11
CA LEU A 164 -10.54 11.85 -14.60
C LEU A 164 -11.56 11.86 -15.75
N ASP A 165 -12.59 11.02 -15.60
CA ASP A 165 -13.81 11.13 -16.40
C ASP A 165 -14.72 12.26 -15.86
N ALA A 166 -15.89 12.46 -16.50
CA ALA A 166 -16.86 13.46 -16.09
C ALA A 166 -17.49 13.19 -14.69
N GLY A 167 -17.41 11.94 -14.19
CA GLY A 167 -17.87 11.53 -12.87
C GLY A 167 -16.81 11.68 -11.78
N GLY A 168 -15.58 12.09 -12.15
CA GLY A 168 -14.46 12.21 -11.22
C GLY A 168 -13.76 10.87 -10.92
N GLN A 169 -14.05 9.82 -11.70
CA GLN A 169 -13.38 8.52 -11.62
C GLN A 169 -12.19 8.47 -12.59
N ILE A 170 -11.34 7.46 -12.45
CA ILE A 170 -10.27 7.19 -13.40
C ILE A 170 -10.90 6.92 -14.79
N ASP A 171 -10.52 7.69 -15.79
CA ASP A 171 -11.00 7.55 -17.18
C ASP A 171 -10.43 6.28 -17.80
N LEU A 172 -11.23 5.21 -17.83
CA LEU A 172 -10.83 3.93 -18.42
C LEU A 172 -10.58 4.03 -19.93
N GLY A 173 -11.29 4.90 -20.63
CA GLY A 173 -11.07 5.15 -22.07
C GLY A 173 -9.72 5.80 -22.31
N HIS A 174 -9.32 6.75 -21.48
CA HIS A 174 -8.00 7.35 -21.54
C HIS A 174 -6.90 6.35 -21.18
N LEU A 175 -7.11 5.53 -20.13
CA LEU A 175 -6.16 4.46 -19.78
C LEU A 175 -5.99 3.47 -20.93
N GLU A 176 -7.09 3.05 -21.57
CA GLU A 176 -7.02 2.16 -22.71
C GLU A 176 -6.25 2.77 -23.90
N ALA A 177 -6.49 4.04 -24.20
CA ALA A 177 -5.76 4.75 -25.24
C ALA A 177 -4.25 4.82 -24.96
N LEU A 178 -3.87 5.08 -23.69
CA LEU A 178 -2.47 5.04 -23.26
C LEU A 178 -1.85 3.66 -23.38
N LEU A 179 -2.59 2.59 -23.03
CA LEU A 179 -2.12 1.21 -23.15
C LEU A 179 -1.93 0.75 -24.59
N GLN A 180 -2.61 1.40 -25.54
CA GLN A 180 -2.50 1.15 -26.99
C GLN A 180 -1.50 2.10 -27.67
N ASP A 181 -0.88 3.01 -26.97
CA ASP A 181 0.07 3.95 -27.57
C ASP A 181 1.36 3.25 -27.97
N PRO A 182 1.75 3.30 -29.26
CA PRO A 182 2.96 2.64 -29.75
C PRO A 182 4.27 3.07 -29.06
N ARG A 183 4.29 4.25 -28.44
CA ARG A 183 5.45 4.74 -27.66
C ARG A 183 5.80 3.83 -26.49
N TYR A 184 4.84 3.02 -26.03
CA TYR A 184 5.01 2.11 -24.89
C TYR A 184 5.09 0.64 -25.30
N ASP A 185 5.17 0.35 -26.59
CA ASP A 185 5.36 -1.01 -27.10
C ASP A 185 6.73 -1.56 -26.63
N ASN A 186 6.74 -2.85 -26.30
CA ASN A 186 7.91 -3.58 -25.79
C ASN A 186 8.48 -3.07 -24.46
N ARG A 187 7.84 -2.10 -23.79
CA ARG A 187 8.21 -1.62 -22.46
C ARG A 187 7.37 -2.33 -21.39
N MET A 188 7.96 -2.53 -20.20
CA MET A 188 7.18 -2.96 -19.03
C MET A 188 6.14 -1.89 -18.71
N ARG A 189 4.87 -2.26 -18.66
CA ARG A 189 3.75 -1.38 -18.34
C ARG A 189 3.18 -1.73 -16.97
N ILE A 190 3.02 -0.74 -16.12
CA ILE A 190 2.55 -0.88 -14.73
C ILE A 190 1.43 0.15 -14.52
N GLY A 191 0.28 -0.30 -14.03
CA GLY A 191 -0.72 0.59 -13.45
C GLY A 191 -0.55 0.64 -11.94
N SER A 192 -0.41 1.82 -11.35
CA SER A 192 -0.29 2.01 -9.90
C SER A 192 -1.33 3.03 -9.45
N PHE A 193 -2.41 2.55 -8.81
CA PHE A 193 -3.59 3.36 -8.51
C PHE A 193 -3.98 3.25 -7.04
N SER A 194 -4.46 4.34 -6.47
CA SER A 194 -5.14 4.31 -5.17
C SER A 194 -6.48 3.59 -5.28
N ALA A 195 -6.72 2.60 -4.43
CA ALA A 195 -8.02 1.92 -4.35
C ALA A 195 -9.12 2.85 -3.84
N ALA A 196 -8.76 3.82 -3.00
CA ALA A 196 -9.61 4.93 -2.61
C ALA A 196 -8.78 6.17 -2.27
N SER A 197 -9.30 7.35 -2.59
CA SER A 197 -8.69 8.63 -2.22
C SER A 197 -8.78 8.84 -0.70
N ASN A 198 -7.67 9.16 -0.07
CA ASN A 198 -7.62 9.55 1.35
C ASN A 198 -8.25 10.92 1.62
N VAL A 199 -8.44 11.75 0.59
CA VAL A 199 -9.00 13.11 0.69
C VAL A 199 -10.52 13.11 0.47
N THR A 200 -10.98 12.48 -0.61
CA THR A 200 -12.40 12.52 -1.02
C THR A 200 -13.17 11.27 -0.63
N GLY A 201 -12.49 10.16 -0.30
CA GLY A 201 -13.12 8.86 -0.08
C GLY A 201 -13.63 8.19 -1.36
N MET A 202 -13.38 8.78 -2.52
CA MET A 202 -13.75 8.22 -3.81
C MET A 202 -13.05 6.88 -4.04
N ARG A 203 -13.80 5.86 -4.41
CA ARG A 203 -13.28 4.49 -4.64
C ARG A 203 -13.05 4.27 -6.12
N SER A 204 -11.88 3.74 -6.46
CA SER A 204 -11.57 3.30 -7.82
C SER A 204 -12.24 1.95 -8.14
N ASP A 205 -12.69 1.75 -9.38
CA ASP A 205 -13.11 0.43 -9.83
C ASP A 205 -11.86 -0.45 -10.10
N VAL A 206 -11.32 -1.00 -9.02
CA VAL A 206 -10.11 -1.85 -9.03
C VAL A 206 -10.26 -3.01 -10.00
N ARG A 207 -11.46 -3.60 -10.10
CA ARG A 207 -11.71 -4.75 -10.98
C ARG A 207 -11.65 -4.36 -12.46
N ALA A 208 -12.33 -3.27 -12.83
CA ALA A 208 -12.31 -2.79 -14.21
C ALA A 208 -10.90 -2.35 -14.62
N ILE A 209 -10.19 -1.61 -13.76
CA ILE A 209 -8.81 -1.17 -14.00
C ILE A 209 -7.88 -2.39 -14.16
N SER A 210 -7.93 -3.37 -13.25
CA SER A 210 -7.10 -4.59 -13.33
C SER A 210 -7.37 -5.36 -14.62
N SER A 211 -8.65 -5.55 -14.96
CA SER A 211 -9.04 -6.29 -16.18
C SER A 211 -8.50 -5.61 -17.44
N LEU A 212 -8.55 -4.28 -17.47
CA LEU A 212 -8.04 -3.49 -18.57
C LEU A 212 -6.51 -3.59 -18.68
N LEU A 213 -5.80 -3.40 -17.58
CA LEU A 213 -4.34 -3.54 -17.53
C LEU A 213 -3.88 -4.93 -17.99
N HIS A 214 -4.49 -5.98 -17.46
CA HIS A 214 -4.16 -7.36 -17.82
C HIS A 214 -4.46 -7.70 -19.28
N LYS A 215 -5.54 -7.15 -19.85
CA LYS A 215 -5.87 -7.27 -21.27
C LYS A 215 -4.70 -6.84 -22.18
N TYR A 216 -3.95 -5.83 -21.73
CA TYR A 216 -2.79 -5.30 -22.47
C TYR A 216 -1.43 -5.79 -21.90
N GLY A 217 -1.42 -6.81 -21.05
CA GLY A 217 -0.20 -7.39 -20.47
C GLY A 217 0.53 -6.46 -19.49
N ALA A 218 -0.17 -5.47 -18.93
CA ALA A 218 0.38 -4.59 -17.91
C ALA A 218 0.18 -5.16 -16.50
N LEU A 219 1.08 -4.83 -15.58
CA LEU A 219 0.93 -5.15 -14.16
C LEU A 219 -0.09 -4.19 -13.51
N ALA A 220 -0.88 -4.70 -12.58
CA ALA A 220 -1.85 -3.92 -11.81
C ALA A 220 -1.43 -3.87 -10.34
N CYS A 221 -1.17 -2.67 -9.83
CA CYS A 221 -0.80 -2.41 -8.45
C CYS A 221 -1.79 -1.42 -7.84
N PHE A 222 -2.19 -1.64 -6.58
CA PHE A 222 -3.14 -0.77 -5.89
C PHE A 222 -2.66 -0.41 -4.50
N ASP A 223 -2.72 0.88 -4.19
CA ASP A 223 -2.52 1.40 -2.83
C ASP A 223 -3.86 1.37 -2.07
N TYR A 224 -3.93 0.49 -1.08
CA TYR A 224 -5.08 0.33 -0.21
C TYR A 224 -4.93 1.02 1.15
N ALA A 225 -3.89 1.83 1.36
CA ALA A 225 -3.59 2.43 2.66
C ALA A 225 -4.82 3.12 3.29
N ALA A 226 -5.60 3.85 2.49
CA ALA A 226 -6.76 4.60 2.98
C ALA A 226 -7.99 3.74 3.27
N CYS A 227 -8.10 2.53 2.68
CA CYS A 227 -9.38 1.80 2.69
C CYS A 227 -9.27 0.30 3.03
N ALA A 228 -8.09 -0.28 3.16
CA ALA A 228 -7.94 -1.73 3.41
C ALA A 228 -8.82 -2.28 4.54
N PRO A 229 -9.00 -1.59 5.70
CA PRO A 229 -9.87 -2.09 6.77
C PRO A 229 -11.37 -2.03 6.47
N TYR A 230 -11.78 -1.39 5.36
CA TYR A 230 -13.19 -1.05 5.08
C TYR A 230 -13.74 -1.73 3.81
N VAL A 231 -12.93 -2.42 3.06
CA VAL A 231 -13.29 -3.03 1.76
C VAL A 231 -12.91 -4.51 1.70
#